data_698b62384fbc8f79786132cc1d2a7c3f
#
_entry.id   698b62384fbc8f79786132cc1d2a7c3f
#
_cell.length_a   1.000
_cell.length_b   1.000
_cell.length_c   1.000
_cell.angle_alpha   90.00
_cell.angle_beta   90.00
_cell.angle_gamma   90.00
#
_symmetry.space_group_name_H-M   'P 1'
#
loop_
_entity.id
_entity.type
_entity.pdbx_description
1 polymer ?
#
loop_
_entity_poly.entity_id
_entity_poly.type
_entity_poly.pdbx_seq_one_letter_code
_entity_poly.pdbx_strand_id
1 'polypeptide(L)'
;MRKTTAILILCAAVTMLSAPGAMADDEKSSKELELDAKRAKINEVAEETLQQLFAENARAKSLYDDAIGWAVFDNTKVAFGVSGGGGTGVAVSKASGKRTYMKMGTGGIGFGLGVNKFQVVFLFQDEATLSNFIEKGWQADAGATASAGKNAAEAKTNFVNGIAIYQLTEKGLMLNADLAGTKYWLHDKLNE
;
A
#
# COMPACT_ATOMS: atom_id res chain seq x y z
N MET A 1 -81.58 -0.96 38.98
CA MET A 1 -80.93 0.08 38.13
C MET A 1 -79.43 -0.24 38.02
N ARG A 2 -78.99 -0.91 36.97
CA ARG A 2 -77.62 -1.29 36.74
C ARG A 2 -77.08 -0.49 35.50
N LYS A 3 -76.10 0.37 35.72
CA LYS A 3 -75.43 1.13 34.68
C LYS A 3 -74.27 0.29 34.20
N THR A 4 -74.31 -0.17 32.96
CA THR A 4 -73.23 -0.85 32.27
C THR A 4 -72.35 0.21 31.53
N THR A 5 -71.12 0.36 32.00
CA THR A 5 -70.13 1.23 31.41
C THR A 5 -69.35 0.45 30.29
N ALA A 6 -69.49 0.84 29.02
CA ALA A 6 -68.77 0.26 27.96
C ALA A 6 -67.34 0.92 27.87
N ILE A 7 -66.33 0.09 28.00
CA ILE A 7 -64.94 0.50 27.79
C ILE A 7 -64.61 0.33 26.32
N LEU A 8 -64.34 1.44 25.61
CA LEU A 8 -63.84 1.46 24.24
C LEU A 8 -62.33 1.25 24.27
N ILE A 9 -61.84 0.10 23.80
CA ILE A 9 -60.40 -0.14 23.61
C ILE A 9 -60.03 0.40 22.24
N LEU A 10 -59.27 1.51 22.22
CA LEU A 10 -58.68 2.10 21.00
C LEU A 10 -57.35 1.38 20.68
N CYS A 11 -57.38 0.43 19.78
CA CYS A 11 -56.12 -0.16 19.21
C CYS A 11 -55.44 0.86 18.30
N ALA A 12 -54.42 1.53 18.81
CA ALA A 12 -53.50 2.31 17.98
C ALA A 12 -52.54 1.34 17.28
N ALA A 13 -52.76 1.09 15.98
CA ALA A 13 -51.81 0.40 15.12
C ALA A 13 -50.63 1.35 14.85
N VAL A 14 -49.52 1.13 15.54
CA VAL A 14 -48.24 1.77 15.19
C VAL A 14 -47.67 1.07 13.95
N THR A 15 -47.91 1.65 12.78
CA THR A 15 -47.20 1.27 11.56
C THR A 15 -45.76 1.82 11.65
N MET A 16 -44.82 0.95 12.01
CA MET A 16 -43.38 1.24 11.82
C MET A 16 -43.08 1.30 10.31
N LEU A 17 -43.02 2.50 9.82
CA LEU A 17 -42.49 2.78 8.45
C LEU A 17 -40.97 2.69 8.56
N SER A 18 -40.43 1.51 8.30
CA SER A 18 -38.98 1.32 8.16
C SER A 18 -38.51 2.04 6.90
N ALA A 19 -37.87 3.19 7.07
CA ALA A 19 -37.25 3.92 5.96
C ALA A 19 -36.04 3.12 5.45
N PRO A 20 -35.97 2.76 4.15
CA PRO A 20 -34.87 1.99 3.59
C PRO A 20 -33.54 2.79 3.45
N GLY A 21 -33.52 4.03 3.86
CA GLY A 21 -32.34 4.90 3.79
C GLY A 21 -31.32 4.72 4.91
N ALA A 22 -31.77 4.37 6.12
CA ALA A 22 -30.87 4.30 7.29
C ALA A 22 -29.82 3.18 7.21
N MET A 23 -30.15 2.03 6.61
CA MET A 23 -29.21 0.91 6.46
C MET A 23 -28.14 1.18 5.39
N ALA A 24 -28.46 1.94 4.34
CA ALA A 24 -27.52 2.26 3.27
C ALA A 24 -26.46 3.30 3.70
N ASP A 25 -26.85 4.24 4.56
CA ASP A 25 -25.93 5.25 5.10
C ASP A 25 -24.98 4.65 6.15
N ASP A 26 -25.43 3.71 6.98
CA ASP A 26 -24.59 2.99 7.93
C ASP A 26 -23.56 2.07 7.22
N GLU A 27 -23.96 1.39 6.16
CA GLU A 27 -23.06 0.53 5.37
C GLU A 27 -22.01 1.37 4.62
N LYS A 28 -22.38 2.51 4.08
CA LYS A 28 -21.45 3.45 3.42
C LYS A 28 -20.45 4.01 4.43
N SER A 29 -20.90 4.43 5.59
CA SER A 29 -20.04 4.95 6.65
C SER A 29 -19.06 3.89 7.18
N SER A 30 -19.51 2.65 7.38
CA SER A 30 -18.63 1.55 7.83
C SER A 30 -17.54 1.22 6.79
N LYS A 31 -17.85 1.30 5.49
CA LYS A 31 -16.91 1.06 4.41
C LYS A 31 -15.85 2.17 4.29
N GLU A 32 -16.24 3.41 4.48
CA GLU A 32 -15.31 4.55 4.52
C GLU A 32 -14.34 4.42 5.70
N LEU A 33 -14.83 4.07 6.88
CA LEU A 33 -13.99 3.81 8.05
C LEU A 33 -12.98 2.67 7.82
N GLU A 34 -13.39 1.60 7.12
CA GLU A 34 -12.49 0.50 6.76
C GLU A 34 -11.39 0.96 5.78
N LEU A 35 -11.73 1.79 4.79
CA LEU A 35 -10.75 2.35 3.86
C LEU A 35 -9.77 3.29 4.57
N ASP A 36 -10.25 4.13 5.48
CA ASP A 36 -9.40 5.02 6.26
C ASP A 36 -8.47 4.25 7.20
N ALA A 37 -8.96 3.20 7.84
CA ALA A 37 -8.13 2.31 8.65
C ALA A 37 -7.03 1.64 7.81
N LYS A 38 -7.34 1.21 6.57
CA LYS A 38 -6.36 0.68 5.63
C LYS A 38 -5.32 1.72 5.21
N ARG A 39 -5.75 2.95 4.88
CA ARG A 39 -4.85 4.07 4.57
C ARG A 39 -3.92 4.38 5.73
N ALA A 40 -4.46 4.46 6.94
CA ALA A 40 -3.69 4.70 8.17
C ALA A 40 -2.63 3.62 8.39
N LYS A 41 -3.00 2.34 8.24
CA LYS A 41 -2.05 1.23 8.39
C LYS A 41 -0.94 1.23 7.34
N ILE A 42 -1.26 1.52 6.08
CA ILE A 42 -0.25 1.64 5.01
C ILE A 42 0.73 2.78 5.33
N ASN A 43 0.22 3.92 5.80
CA ASN A 43 1.05 5.06 6.16
C ASN A 43 1.97 4.75 7.35
N GLU A 44 1.45 4.11 8.40
CA GLU A 44 2.22 3.67 9.57
C GLU A 44 3.40 2.78 9.16
N VAL A 45 3.12 1.71 8.40
CA VAL A 45 4.15 0.78 7.93
C VAL A 45 5.17 1.50 7.04
N ALA A 46 4.74 2.45 6.21
CA ALA A 46 5.64 3.21 5.35
C ALA A 46 6.61 4.08 6.17
N GLU A 47 6.12 4.75 7.21
CA GLU A 47 6.93 5.59 8.08
C GLU A 47 7.91 4.74 8.92
N GLU A 48 7.46 3.62 9.48
CA GLU A 48 8.32 2.67 10.21
C GLU A 48 9.44 2.12 9.31
N THR A 49 9.09 1.74 8.07
CA THR A 49 10.05 1.23 7.08
C THR A 49 11.12 2.27 6.72
N LEU A 50 10.72 3.53 6.53
CA LEU A 50 11.67 4.62 6.27
C LEU A 50 12.60 4.85 7.47
N GLN A 51 12.08 4.84 8.69
CA GLN A 51 12.88 4.98 9.90
C GLN A 51 13.90 3.85 10.03
N GLN A 52 13.47 2.60 9.80
CA GLN A 52 14.38 1.45 9.80
C GLN A 52 15.46 1.59 8.74
N LEU A 53 15.08 1.94 7.49
CA LEU A 53 16.04 2.16 6.39
C LEU A 53 17.10 3.20 6.76
N PHE A 54 16.69 4.32 7.37
CA PHE A 54 17.62 5.39 7.72
C PHE A 54 18.53 5.02 8.88
N ALA A 55 18.06 4.22 9.83
CA ALA A 55 18.87 3.69 10.90
C ALA A 55 19.96 2.71 10.40
N GLU A 56 19.63 1.91 9.37
CA GLU A 56 20.55 0.92 8.80
C GLU A 56 21.45 1.49 7.69
N ASN A 57 21.06 2.61 7.04
CA ASN A 57 21.76 3.15 5.88
C ASN A 57 21.71 4.70 5.82
N ALA A 58 22.76 5.34 6.32
CA ALA A 58 22.90 6.80 6.30
C ALA A 58 22.89 7.39 4.88
N ARG A 59 23.37 6.65 3.87
CA ARG A 59 23.32 7.10 2.47
C ARG A 59 21.90 7.10 1.92
N ALA A 60 21.07 6.14 2.30
CA ALA A 60 19.65 6.12 1.95
C ALA A 60 18.94 7.36 2.54
N LYS A 61 19.28 7.76 3.77
CA LYS A 61 18.77 9.01 4.37
C LYS A 61 19.16 10.23 3.55
N SER A 62 20.43 10.33 3.12
CA SER A 62 20.89 11.45 2.26
C SER A 62 20.13 11.46 0.93
N LEU A 63 19.98 10.31 0.25
CA LEU A 63 19.21 10.24 -0.99
C LEU A 63 17.73 10.55 -0.79
N TYR A 64 17.17 10.16 0.34
CA TYR A 64 15.80 10.56 0.69
C TYR A 64 15.68 12.08 0.82
N ASP A 65 16.64 12.76 1.45
CA ASP A 65 16.60 14.21 1.61
C ASP A 65 16.65 14.94 0.25
N ASP A 66 17.43 14.42 -0.70
CA ASP A 66 17.57 14.92 -2.07
C ASP A 66 16.39 14.53 -2.98
N ALA A 67 15.65 13.45 -2.66
CA ALA A 67 14.53 12.97 -3.44
C ALA A 67 13.34 13.94 -3.41
N ILE A 68 12.62 14.06 -4.52
CA ILE A 68 11.37 14.85 -4.61
C ILE A 68 10.14 14.08 -4.10
N GLY A 69 10.25 12.77 -4.03
CA GLY A 69 9.20 11.88 -3.58
C GLY A 69 9.71 10.49 -3.28
N TRP A 70 8.85 9.69 -2.70
CA TRP A 70 9.17 8.32 -2.31
C TRP A 70 7.95 7.41 -2.40
N ALA A 71 8.17 6.11 -2.46
CA ALA A 71 7.10 5.13 -2.26
C ALA A 71 7.60 3.98 -1.39
N VAL A 72 6.70 3.44 -0.56
CA VAL A 72 6.97 2.27 0.28
C VAL A 72 5.86 1.26 0.10
N PHE A 73 6.24 -0.01 -0.05
CA PHE A 73 5.33 -1.14 -0.20
C PHE A 73 5.64 -2.20 0.85
N ASP A 74 4.59 -2.69 1.51
CA ASP A 74 4.65 -3.88 2.37
C ASP A 74 4.11 -5.08 1.61
N ASN A 75 4.92 -6.14 1.53
CA ASN A 75 4.72 -7.23 0.60
C ASN A 75 4.84 -8.59 1.30
N THR A 76 4.04 -9.53 0.83
CA THR A 76 4.13 -10.94 1.22
C THR A 76 4.27 -11.79 -0.04
N LYS A 77 5.31 -12.63 -0.08
CA LYS A 77 5.58 -13.59 -1.15
C LYS A 77 5.50 -15.01 -0.60
N VAL A 78 4.75 -15.86 -1.28
CA VAL A 78 4.63 -17.28 -0.97
C VAL A 78 5.30 -18.05 -2.09
N ALA A 79 6.13 -19.04 -1.75
CA ALA A 79 6.80 -19.91 -2.69
C ALA A 79 6.51 -21.38 -2.38
N PHE A 80 6.07 -22.13 -3.41
CA PHE A 80 5.84 -23.57 -3.37
C PHE A 80 6.00 -24.15 -4.79
N GLY A 81 7.26 -24.24 -5.26
CA GLY A 81 7.57 -24.61 -6.66
C GLY A 81 7.27 -23.51 -7.67
N VAL A 82 6.18 -22.80 -7.49
CA VAL A 82 5.86 -21.50 -8.10
C VAL A 82 5.84 -20.45 -7.00
N SER A 83 6.14 -19.20 -7.33
CA SER A 83 6.08 -18.12 -6.37
C SER A 83 5.04 -17.08 -6.82
N GLY A 84 4.28 -16.59 -5.87
CA GLY A 84 3.34 -15.50 -6.06
C GLY A 84 3.26 -14.65 -4.80
N GLY A 85 2.95 -13.40 -4.96
CA GLY A 85 2.84 -12.50 -3.84
C GLY A 85 2.14 -11.22 -4.21
N GLY A 86 1.84 -10.44 -3.19
CA GLY A 86 1.21 -9.15 -3.36
C GLY A 86 1.46 -8.26 -2.15
N GLY A 87 1.13 -7.02 -2.32
CA GLY A 87 1.27 -6.03 -1.29
C GLY A 87 0.54 -4.75 -1.61
N THR A 88 0.56 -3.86 -0.64
CA THR A 88 0.04 -2.51 -0.78
C THR A 88 1.09 -1.50 -0.33
N GLY A 89 0.97 -0.29 -0.81
CA GLY A 89 1.90 0.77 -0.45
C GLY A 89 1.36 2.15 -0.75
N VAL A 90 2.18 3.13 -0.47
CA VAL A 90 1.88 4.54 -0.72
C VAL A 90 3.05 5.20 -1.43
N ALA A 91 2.76 5.99 -2.46
CA ALA A 91 3.68 6.92 -3.09
C ALA A 91 3.35 8.35 -2.63
N VAL A 92 4.38 9.12 -2.32
CA VAL A 92 4.25 10.47 -1.75
C VAL A 92 5.12 11.45 -2.52
N SER A 93 4.51 12.55 -3.00
CA SER A 93 5.23 13.72 -3.49
C SER A 93 5.57 14.61 -2.30
N LYS A 94 6.83 14.93 -2.11
CA LYS A 94 7.27 15.81 -1.00
C LYS A 94 6.83 17.27 -1.21
N ALA A 95 6.74 17.70 -2.46
CA ALA A 95 6.35 19.06 -2.79
C ALA A 95 4.90 19.36 -2.42
N SER A 96 3.98 18.43 -2.70
CA SER A 96 2.55 18.61 -2.45
C SER A 96 2.04 17.91 -1.19
N GLY A 97 2.81 16.97 -0.63
CA GLY A 97 2.35 16.08 0.43
C GLY A 97 1.29 15.06 -0.03
N LYS A 98 0.97 15.03 -1.33
CA LYS A 98 -0.04 14.12 -1.86
C LYS A 98 0.40 12.66 -1.69
N ARG A 99 -0.50 11.87 -1.10
CA ARG A 99 -0.36 10.43 -0.94
C ARG A 99 -1.20 9.71 -2.00
N THR A 100 -0.60 8.76 -2.70
CA THR A 100 -1.27 7.92 -3.71
C THR A 100 -1.06 6.48 -3.34
N TYR A 101 -2.14 5.77 -3.04
CA TYR A 101 -2.08 4.37 -2.64
C TYR A 101 -1.98 3.47 -3.85
N MET A 102 -1.12 2.46 -3.76
CA MET A 102 -0.79 1.57 -4.86
C MET A 102 -0.80 0.11 -4.40
N LYS A 103 -0.88 -0.79 -5.36
CA LYS A 103 -0.75 -2.24 -5.19
C LYS A 103 0.54 -2.74 -5.79
N MET A 104 0.99 -3.87 -5.30
CA MET A 104 2.09 -4.62 -5.86
C MET A 104 1.65 -6.08 -6.06
N GLY A 105 2.09 -6.67 -7.15
CA GLY A 105 1.98 -8.10 -7.42
C GLY A 105 3.28 -8.65 -7.96
N THR A 106 3.62 -9.87 -7.57
CA THR A 106 4.78 -10.58 -8.09
C THR A 106 4.39 -12.01 -8.43
N GLY A 107 5.01 -12.55 -9.47
CA GLY A 107 4.82 -13.92 -9.89
C GLY A 107 6.07 -14.46 -10.58
N GLY A 108 6.32 -15.76 -10.45
CA GLY A 108 7.48 -16.37 -11.07
C GLY A 108 7.66 -17.83 -10.65
N ILE A 109 8.74 -18.43 -11.16
CA ILE A 109 9.19 -19.75 -10.71
C ILE A 109 9.97 -19.55 -9.41
N GLY A 110 9.50 -20.14 -8.32
CA GLY A 110 10.13 -20.01 -6.99
C GLY A 110 10.88 -21.26 -6.62
N PHE A 111 12.17 -21.12 -6.36
CA PHE A 111 12.97 -22.19 -5.74
C PHE A 111 12.88 -22.00 -4.22
N GLY A 112 12.10 -22.83 -3.54
CA GLY A 112 11.95 -22.82 -2.08
C GLY A 112 10.52 -23.04 -1.62
N LEU A 113 10.39 -23.24 -0.32
CA LEU A 113 9.12 -23.37 0.39
C LEU A 113 9.09 -22.29 1.47
N GLY A 114 8.03 -21.49 1.53
CA GLY A 114 7.88 -20.55 2.62
C GLY A 114 7.08 -19.28 2.29
N VAL A 115 6.87 -18.53 3.34
CA VAL A 115 6.28 -17.20 3.31
C VAL A 115 7.36 -16.20 3.67
N ASN A 116 7.57 -15.20 2.83
CA ASN A 116 8.54 -14.13 3.05
C ASN A 116 7.81 -12.79 3.06
N LYS A 117 8.02 -12.01 4.12
CA LYS A 117 7.58 -10.63 4.22
C LYS A 117 8.77 -9.72 3.96
N PHE A 118 8.54 -8.66 3.20
CA PHE A 118 9.58 -7.70 2.87
C PHE A 118 8.96 -6.35 2.48
N GLN A 119 9.67 -5.27 2.76
CA GLN A 119 9.30 -3.93 2.34
C GLN A 119 10.21 -3.48 1.20
N VAL A 120 9.66 -2.72 0.27
CA VAL A 120 10.40 -2.09 -0.81
C VAL A 120 10.21 -0.59 -0.74
N VAL A 121 11.34 0.13 -0.74
CA VAL A 121 11.37 1.60 -0.75
C VAL A 121 11.91 2.07 -2.08
N PHE A 122 11.17 2.97 -2.72
CA PHE A 122 11.57 3.71 -3.90
C PHE A 122 11.81 5.18 -3.52
N LEU A 123 12.91 5.74 -3.95
CA LEU A 123 13.18 7.18 -3.87
C LEU A 123 13.25 7.73 -5.30
N PHE A 124 12.60 8.86 -5.55
CA PHE A 124 12.49 9.45 -6.89
C PHE A 124 13.27 10.76 -6.97
N GLN A 125 14.13 10.87 -7.98
CA GLN A 125 14.98 12.01 -8.18
C GLN A 125 14.23 13.23 -8.74
N ASP A 126 13.22 12.98 -9.60
CA ASP A 126 12.48 14.01 -10.31
C ASP A 126 10.98 13.70 -10.41
N GLU A 127 10.18 14.74 -10.66
CA GLU A 127 8.72 14.66 -10.73
C GLU A 127 8.22 13.79 -11.89
N ALA A 128 8.91 13.81 -13.01
CA ALA A 128 8.52 13.02 -14.18
C ALA A 128 8.63 11.52 -13.89
N THR A 129 9.69 11.11 -13.19
CA THR A 129 9.89 9.73 -12.74
C THR A 129 8.81 9.29 -11.75
N LEU A 130 8.49 10.13 -10.74
CA LEU A 130 7.42 9.85 -9.79
C LEU A 130 6.06 9.77 -10.47
N SER A 131 5.70 10.74 -11.32
CA SER A 131 4.43 10.75 -12.05
C SER A 131 4.27 9.53 -12.95
N ASN A 132 5.32 9.18 -13.70
CA ASN A 132 5.31 7.97 -14.52
C ASN A 132 5.12 6.69 -13.69
N PHE A 133 5.78 6.59 -12.53
CA PHE A 133 5.61 5.47 -11.60
C PHE A 133 4.17 5.34 -11.12
N ILE A 134 3.53 6.45 -10.77
CA ILE A 134 2.16 6.49 -10.27
C ILE A 134 1.15 6.21 -11.40
N GLU A 135 1.24 6.93 -12.52
CA GLU A 135 0.21 6.94 -13.57
C GLU A 135 0.28 5.72 -14.48
N LYS A 136 1.49 5.34 -14.91
CA LYS A 136 1.69 4.20 -15.80
C LYS A 136 1.95 2.89 -15.07
N GLY A 137 2.19 2.98 -13.76
CA GLY A 137 2.72 1.88 -12.98
C GLY A 137 4.20 1.63 -13.28
N TRP A 138 4.77 0.67 -12.59
CA TRP A 138 6.16 0.27 -12.77
C TRP A 138 6.26 -1.26 -12.77
N GLN A 139 7.12 -1.78 -13.62
CA GLN A 139 7.38 -3.21 -13.72
C GLN A 139 8.87 -3.46 -13.73
N ALA A 140 9.31 -4.38 -12.88
CA ALA A 140 10.66 -4.88 -12.92
C ALA A 140 10.79 -5.93 -14.02
N ASP A 141 11.39 -5.55 -15.14
CA ASP A 141 11.78 -6.50 -16.17
C ASP A 141 12.97 -7.36 -15.71
N ALA A 142 13.16 -8.52 -16.31
CA ALA A 142 14.33 -9.38 -16.04
C ALA A 142 15.66 -8.62 -16.25
N GLY A 143 15.67 -7.60 -17.11
CA GLY A 143 16.79 -6.67 -17.30
C GLY A 143 16.97 -5.64 -16.19
N ALA A 144 15.89 -5.20 -15.52
CA ALA A 144 15.98 -4.25 -14.39
C ALA A 144 16.67 -4.85 -13.18
N THR A 145 16.41 -6.14 -12.92
CA THR A 145 17.14 -6.91 -11.90
C THR A 145 18.62 -7.05 -12.24
N ALA A 146 18.94 -7.24 -13.53
CA ALA A 146 20.33 -7.29 -14.00
C ALA A 146 21.04 -5.94 -13.89
N SER A 147 20.34 -4.82 -14.09
CA SER A 147 20.91 -3.48 -13.93
C SER A 147 21.12 -3.13 -12.46
N ALA A 148 20.18 -3.49 -11.58
CA ALA A 148 20.37 -3.43 -10.12
C ALA A 148 21.44 -4.41 -9.66
N GLY A 149 21.57 -5.58 -10.31
CA GLY A 149 22.52 -6.64 -9.94
C GLY A 149 23.95 -6.39 -10.42
N LYS A 150 24.16 -5.74 -11.58
CA LYS A 150 25.52 -5.41 -12.07
C LYS A 150 26.14 -4.22 -11.34
N ASN A 151 25.31 -3.29 -10.85
CA ASN A 151 25.74 -2.09 -10.13
C ASN A 151 25.00 -1.94 -8.80
N ALA A 152 24.75 -3.03 -8.11
CA ALA A 152 24.00 -3.01 -6.84
C ALA A 152 24.65 -2.09 -5.79
N ALA A 153 25.95 -1.92 -5.82
CA ALA A 153 26.66 -0.97 -4.97
C ALA A 153 26.38 0.49 -5.40
N GLU A 154 26.31 0.79 -6.70
CA GLU A 154 26.01 2.12 -7.21
C GLU A 154 24.51 2.47 -7.03
N ALA A 155 23.60 1.52 -7.26
CA ALA A 155 22.16 1.71 -7.08
C ALA A 155 21.77 2.02 -5.62
N LYS A 156 22.60 1.61 -4.66
CA LYS A 156 22.42 1.93 -3.24
C LYS A 156 23.01 3.27 -2.83
N THR A 157 23.83 3.85 -3.65
CA THR A 157 24.51 5.10 -3.37
C THR A 157 24.06 6.25 -4.25
N ASN A 158 23.34 5.97 -5.35
CA ASN A 158 22.90 6.96 -6.32
C ASN A 158 21.53 6.59 -6.92
N PHE A 159 20.86 7.57 -7.54
CA PHE A 159 19.73 7.30 -8.41
C PHE A 159 20.21 6.65 -9.72
N VAL A 160 19.56 5.56 -10.10
CA VAL A 160 19.74 4.91 -11.41
C VAL A 160 18.46 5.10 -12.20
N ASN A 161 18.54 5.76 -13.34
CA ASN A 161 17.37 6.16 -14.13
C ASN A 161 16.33 6.94 -13.30
N GLY A 162 16.78 7.81 -12.40
CA GLY A 162 15.93 8.64 -11.56
C GLY A 162 15.32 7.93 -10.34
N ILE A 163 15.65 6.65 -10.08
CA ILE A 163 15.10 5.86 -8.98
C ILE A 163 16.23 5.23 -8.14
N ALA A 164 16.13 5.31 -6.82
CA ALA A 164 16.90 4.47 -5.92
C ALA A 164 15.95 3.47 -5.23
N ILE A 165 16.35 2.20 -5.11
CA ILE A 165 15.51 1.12 -4.61
C ILE A 165 16.20 0.40 -3.47
N TYR A 166 15.45 0.20 -2.37
CA TYR A 166 15.90 -0.54 -1.19
C TYR A 166 14.87 -1.62 -0.85
N GLN A 167 15.34 -2.77 -0.40
CA GLN A 167 14.51 -3.84 0.10
C GLN A 167 14.92 -4.18 1.53
N LEU A 168 13.93 -4.17 2.42
CA LEU A 168 14.09 -4.58 3.81
C LEU A 168 13.34 -5.89 4.06
N THR A 169 13.88 -6.70 4.96
CA THR A 169 13.25 -7.93 5.43
C THR A 169 13.30 -7.93 6.95
N GLU A 170 12.70 -8.94 7.58
CA GLU A 170 12.84 -9.17 9.04
C GLU A 170 14.31 -9.29 9.51
N LYS A 171 15.23 -9.56 8.58
CA LYS A 171 16.68 -9.65 8.84
C LYS A 171 17.45 -8.36 8.56
N GLY A 172 16.73 -7.28 8.22
CA GLY A 172 17.28 -5.98 7.87
C GLY A 172 17.41 -5.72 6.37
N LEU A 173 18.21 -4.73 6.01
CA LEU A 173 18.41 -4.26 4.64
C LEU A 173 19.10 -5.32 3.78
N MET A 174 18.47 -5.69 2.67
CA MET A 174 19.06 -6.63 1.71
C MET A 174 20.12 -5.94 0.84
N LEU A 175 21.20 -6.69 0.54
CA LEU A 175 22.25 -6.20 -0.36
C LEU A 175 21.76 -6.07 -1.81
N ASN A 176 20.83 -6.92 -2.24
CA ASN A 176 20.26 -6.89 -3.59
C ASN A 176 18.73 -6.98 -3.49
N ALA A 177 18.01 -6.04 -4.11
CA ALA A 177 16.56 -6.13 -4.23
C ALA A 177 16.21 -7.16 -5.32
N ASP A 178 15.47 -8.20 -4.96
CA ASP A 178 14.91 -9.15 -5.93
C ASP A 178 13.49 -8.72 -6.30
N LEU A 179 13.38 -7.93 -7.36
CA LEU A 179 12.12 -7.40 -7.87
C LEU A 179 11.67 -8.09 -9.17
N ALA A 180 12.38 -9.12 -9.64
CA ALA A 180 12.04 -9.80 -10.89
C ALA A 180 10.58 -10.28 -10.90
N GLY A 181 9.86 -9.99 -11.98
CA GLY A 181 8.46 -10.35 -12.14
C GLY A 181 7.49 -9.58 -11.23
N THR A 182 7.92 -8.41 -10.73
CA THR A 182 7.10 -7.56 -9.87
C THR A 182 6.50 -6.40 -10.66
N LYS A 183 5.22 -6.12 -10.42
CA LYS A 183 4.46 -5.01 -11.01
C LYS A 183 3.81 -4.17 -9.91
N TYR A 184 3.77 -2.86 -10.13
CA TYR A 184 3.16 -1.85 -9.26
C TYR A 184 2.11 -1.06 -10.04
N TRP A 185 0.93 -0.78 -9.43
CA TRP A 185 -0.16 -0.05 -10.06
C TRP A 185 -1.07 0.63 -9.03
N LEU A 186 -1.92 1.54 -9.48
CA LEU A 186 -2.87 2.26 -8.62
C LEU A 186 -3.83 1.33 -7.88
N HIS A 187 -4.16 1.71 -6.65
CA HIS A 187 -5.20 1.09 -5.85
C HIS A 187 -6.46 1.95 -5.88
N ASP A 188 -7.32 1.79 -6.91
CA ASP A 188 -8.46 2.67 -7.17
C ASP A 188 -9.27 2.98 -5.90
N LYS A 189 -9.74 1.94 -5.19
CA LYS A 189 -10.57 2.08 -3.98
C LYS A 189 -9.95 2.88 -2.82
N LEU A 190 -8.61 2.98 -2.73
CA LEU A 190 -7.95 3.75 -1.68
C LEU A 190 -7.63 5.18 -2.13
N ASN A 191 -7.85 5.50 -3.39
CA ASN A 191 -7.63 6.83 -3.96
C ASN A 191 -8.95 7.55 -4.30
N GLU A 192 -10.10 6.89 -4.10
CA GLU A 192 -11.43 7.48 -4.12
C GLU A 192 -11.65 8.26 -2.81
#